data_33a494c3b959580160fa21b64469b270
#
_entry.id   33a494c3b959580160fa21b64469b270
#
_cell.length_a   1.000
_cell.length_b   1.000
_cell.length_c   1.000
_cell.angle_alpha   90.00
_cell.angle_beta   90.00
_cell.angle_gamma   90.00
#
_symmetry.space_group_name_H-M   'P 1'
#
loop_
_entity.id
_entity.type
_entity.pdbx_description
1 polymer ?
#
loop_
_entity_poly.entity_id
_entity_poly.type
_entity_poly.pdbx_seq_one_letter_code
_entity_poly.pdbx_strand_id
1 'polypeptide(L)'
;MKKLLIIAILALLPGVMLRAQEYRVESGSSRVDSTLIGRSVLSVLGPGVTVNQSTAMKNAFESYVADNAAKKVSGYRIRVYFENSQNARNKSEAIARSISGAYPGVGVYRTFESPNFKVSVGDFRTKAEALKLYHALKSSYPTAIILKETINSR
;
A
#
# COMPACT_ATOMS: atom_id res chain seq x y z
N MET A 1 -41.67 -4.29 -60.81
CA MET A 1 -42.33 -3.29 -59.96
C MET A 1 -42.32 -3.66 -58.46
N LYS A 2 -42.55 -4.90 -58.03
CA LYS A 2 -42.57 -5.28 -56.61
C LYS A 2 -41.20 -5.17 -55.87
N LYS A 3 -40.10 -5.37 -56.60
CA LYS A 3 -38.75 -5.27 -56.00
C LYS A 3 -38.30 -3.83 -55.69
N LEU A 4 -38.78 -2.87 -56.49
CA LEU A 4 -38.51 -1.44 -56.28
C LEU A 4 -39.28 -0.88 -55.07
N LEU A 5 -40.46 -1.40 -54.79
CA LEU A 5 -41.29 -0.98 -53.67
C LEU A 5 -40.71 -1.42 -52.30
N ILE A 6 -40.02 -2.56 -52.23
CA ILE A 6 -39.40 -3.08 -51.06
C ILE A 6 -38.15 -2.22 -50.68
N ILE A 7 -37.37 -1.74 -51.65
CA ILE A 7 -36.22 -0.88 -51.45
C ILE A 7 -36.67 0.49 -50.95
N ALA A 8 -37.81 1.02 -51.44
CA ALA A 8 -38.34 2.30 -50.98
C ALA A 8 -38.83 2.28 -49.53
N ILE A 9 -39.38 1.13 -49.07
CA ILE A 9 -39.83 0.95 -47.67
C ILE A 9 -38.64 0.83 -46.72
N LEU A 10 -37.53 0.20 -47.15
CA LEU A 10 -36.32 0.10 -46.31
C LEU A 10 -35.60 1.44 -46.12
N ALA A 11 -35.78 2.40 -47.04
CA ALA A 11 -35.19 3.73 -46.95
C ALA A 11 -35.99 4.71 -46.06
N LEU A 12 -37.20 4.35 -45.66
CA LEU A 12 -38.09 5.19 -44.83
C LEU A 12 -38.05 4.81 -43.32
N LEU A 13 -37.24 3.84 -42.93
CA LEU A 13 -37.05 3.56 -41.52
C LEU A 13 -36.19 4.74 -40.90
N PRO A 14 -36.79 5.55 -40.01
CA PRO A 14 -35.98 6.54 -39.30
C PRO A 14 -34.87 5.80 -38.59
N GLY A 15 -33.64 6.16 -38.88
CA GLY A 15 -32.45 5.59 -38.25
C GLY A 15 -32.61 5.60 -36.74
N VAL A 16 -32.90 4.44 -36.19
CA VAL A 16 -32.75 4.23 -34.75
C VAL A 16 -31.24 4.38 -34.48
N MET A 17 -30.84 5.60 -34.20
CA MET A 17 -29.53 5.85 -33.62
C MET A 17 -29.49 5.07 -32.32
N LEU A 18 -28.95 3.85 -32.36
CA LEU A 18 -28.41 3.20 -31.15
C LEU A 18 -27.34 4.15 -30.62
N ARG A 19 -27.76 5.03 -29.73
CA ARG A 19 -26.80 5.70 -28.85
C ARG A 19 -26.25 4.60 -27.95
N ALA A 20 -25.12 4.03 -28.34
CA ALA A 20 -24.27 3.35 -27.41
C ALA A 20 -24.03 4.38 -26.30
N GLN A 21 -24.59 4.16 -25.13
CA GLN A 21 -24.21 4.88 -23.94
C GLN A 21 -22.75 4.52 -23.71
N GLU A 22 -21.87 5.40 -24.15
CA GLU A 22 -20.47 5.36 -23.80
C GLU A 22 -20.44 5.51 -22.28
N TYR A 23 -20.33 4.37 -21.58
CA TYR A 23 -20.08 4.36 -20.15
C TYR A 23 -18.68 4.93 -19.96
N ARG A 24 -18.62 6.24 -19.83
CA ARG A 24 -17.41 6.96 -19.47
C ARG A 24 -17.12 6.57 -18.02
N VAL A 25 -16.27 5.57 -17.83
CA VAL A 25 -15.58 5.41 -16.56
C VAL A 25 -14.73 6.67 -16.41
N GLU A 26 -15.26 7.65 -15.71
CA GLU A 26 -14.39 8.68 -15.16
C GLU A 26 -13.41 7.93 -14.26
N SER A 27 -12.24 7.68 -14.82
CA SER A 27 -11.04 7.37 -14.07
C SER A 27 -10.71 8.63 -13.26
N GLY A 28 -11.56 8.91 -12.29
CA GLY A 28 -11.22 9.82 -11.22
C GLY A 28 -9.96 9.24 -10.61
N SER A 29 -8.83 9.90 -10.82
CA SER A 29 -7.68 9.68 -9.98
C SER A 29 -8.15 10.00 -8.57
N SER A 30 -8.68 8.99 -7.88
CA SER A 30 -8.99 9.09 -6.46
C SER A 30 -7.63 9.28 -5.79
N ARG A 31 -7.21 10.54 -5.68
CA ARG A 31 -6.15 10.88 -4.74
C ARG A 31 -6.65 10.36 -3.40
N VAL A 32 -6.05 9.27 -2.96
CA VAL A 32 -6.31 8.75 -1.62
C VAL A 32 -6.01 9.90 -0.68
N ASP A 33 -7.04 10.44 -0.04
CA ASP A 33 -6.85 11.50 0.93
C ASP A 33 -6.08 10.90 2.11
N SER A 34 -4.80 11.24 2.20
CA SER A 34 -3.91 10.73 3.24
C SER A 34 -4.38 11.11 4.66
N THR A 35 -5.24 12.12 4.79
CA THR A 35 -5.81 12.51 6.10
C THR A 35 -6.82 11.50 6.62
N LEU A 36 -7.34 10.63 5.74
CA LEU A 36 -8.30 9.58 6.07
C LEU A 36 -7.63 8.25 6.45
N ILE A 37 -6.33 8.11 6.17
CA ILE A 37 -5.59 6.88 6.47
C ILE A 37 -5.53 6.68 7.99
N GLY A 38 -5.98 5.50 8.45
CA GLY A 38 -5.99 5.12 9.87
C GLY A 38 -7.22 5.63 10.64
N ARG A 39 -8.12 6.41 10.01
CA ARG A 39 -9.39 6.80 10.64
C ARG A 39 -10.44 5.70 10.44
N SER A 40 -11.33 5.55 11.43
CA SER A 40 -12.47 4.66 11.28
C SER A 40 -13.38 5.17 10.17
N VAL A 41 -13.86 4.26 9.30
CA VAL A 41 -14.85 4.60 8.24
C VAL A 41 -16.05 5.30 8.84
N LEU A 42 -16.49 4.89 10.04
CA LEU A 42 -17.62 5.52 10.74
C LEU A 42 -17.35 6.97 11.13
N SER A 43 -16.10 7.36 11.37
CA SER A 43 -15.74 8.76 11.69
C SER A 43 -15.61 9.65 10.46
N VAL A 44 -15.52 9.05 9.27
CA VAL A 44 -15.37 9.75 7.99
C VAL A 44 -16.73 9.95 7.30
N LEU A 45 -17.71 9.11 7.65
CA LEU A 45 -19.07 9.25 7.13
C LEU A 45 -19.64 10.60 7.55
N GLY A 46 -20.05 11.39 6.57
CA GLY A 46 -20.62 12.73 6.79
C GLY A 46 -21.98 12.67 7.53
N PRO A 47 -22.50 13.83 7.95
CA PRO A 47 -23.71 13.94 8.77
C PRO A 47 -24.99 13.40 8.12
N GLY A 48 -24.94 13.10 6.81
CA GLY A 48 -26.06 12.48 6.08
C GLY A 48 -26.16 10.95 6.20
N VAL A 49 -25.21 10.31 6.87
CA VAL A 49 -25.20 8.85 7.03
C VAL A 49 -25.48 8.46 8.47
N THR A 50 -26.65 7.85 8.71
CA THR A 50 -27.00 7.29 10.01
C THR A 50 -26.58 5.82 10.05
N VAL A 51 -25.61 5.50 10.91
CA VAL A 51 -25.18 4.12 11.14
C VAL A 51 -25.99 3.52 12.28
N ASN A 52 -26.90 2.64 11.96
CA ASN A 52 -27.72 1.93 12.97
C ASN A 52 -27.03 0.64 13.39
N GLN A 53 -26.30 0.69 14.49
CA GLN A 53 -25.60 -0.45 15.07
C GLN A 53 -25.75 -0.47 16.59
N SER A 54 -25.77 -1.64 17.20
CA SER A 54 -25.77 -1.76 18.65
C SER A 54 -24.44 -1.33 19.25
N THR A 55 -24.47 -0.82 20.48
CA THR A 55 -23.24 -0.46 21.22
C THR A 55 -22.29 -1.64 21.36
N ALA A 56 -22.82 -2.86 21.55
CA ALA A 56 -22.02 -4.07 21.63
C ALA A 56 -21.24 -4.33 20.31
N MET A 57 -21.87 -4.13 19.16
CA MET A 57 -21.22 -4.29 17.85
C MET A 57 -20.16 -3.21 17.64
N LYS A 58 -20.42 -1.98 18.00
CA LYS A 58 -19.44 -0.89 17.92
C LYS A 58 -18.19 -1.20 18.75
N ASN A 59 -18.37 -1.60 20.00
CA ASN A 59 -17.25 -1.94 20.89
C ASN A 59 -16.46 -3.15 20.37
N ALA A 60 -17.14 -4.19 19.88
CA ALA A 60 -16.50 -5.36 19.30
C ALA A 60 -15.67 -5.00 18.06
N PHE A 61 -16.19 -4.11 17.20
CA PHE A 61 -15.45 -3.64 16.01
C PHE A 61 -14.23 -2.81 16.39
N GLU A 62 -14.36 -1.88 17.34
CA GLU A 62 -13.24 -1.06 17.81
C GLU A 62 -12.14 -1.93 18.45
N SER A 63 -12.52 -2.92 19.27
CA SER A 63 -11.58 -3.90 19.84
C SER A 63 -10.87 -4.70 18.74
N TYR A 64 -11.63 -5.22 17.76
CA TYR A 64 -11.06 -5.97 16.63
C TYR A 64 -10.05 -5.14 15.82
N VAL A 65 -10.37 -3.87 15.56
CA VAL A 65 -9.47 -2.96 14.83
C VAL A 65 -8.21 -2.69 15.65
N ALA A 66 -8.34 -2.43 16.95
CA ALA A 66 -7.20 -2.20 17.85
C ALA A 66 -6.29 -3.45 17.94
N ASP A 67 -6.88 -4.63 18.12
CA ASP A 67 -6.15 -5.90 18.19
C ASP A 67 -5.41 -6.20 16.87
N ASN A 68 -6.05 -5.92 15.73
CA ASN A 68 -5.40 -6.13 14.43
C ASN A 68 -4.28 -5.12 14.15
N ALA A 69 -4.41 -3.87 14.59
CA ALA A 69 -3.36 -2.88 14.49
C ALA A 69 -2.10 -3.27 15.30
N ALA A 70 -2.28 -3.97 16.41
CA ALA A 70 -1.19 -4.48 17.25
C ALA A 70 -0.55 -5.78 16.72
N LYS A 71 -1.22 -6.50 15.80
CA LYS A 71 -0.71 -7.76 15.28
C LYS A 71 0.54 -7.57 14.44
N LYS A 72 1.59 -8.26 14.86
CA LYS A 72 2.81 -8.38 14.08
C LYS A 72 2.61 -9.36 12.93
N VAL A 73 2.87 -8.94 11.72
CA VAL A 73 2.69 -9.73 10.51
C VAL A 73 4.05 -10.21 10.00
N SER A 74 4.10 -11.44 9.48
CA SER A 74 5.29 -11.93 8.79
C SER A 74 5.41 -11.24 7.41
N GLY A 75 6.58 -10.71 7.13
CA GLY A 75 6.87 -10.02 5.87
C GLY A 75 8.36 -10.06 5.55
N TYR A 76 8.85 -9.06 4.83
CA TYR A 76 10.21 -8.98 4.36
C TYR A 76 10.83 -7.63 4.71
N ARG A 77 12.10 -7.65 5.14
CA ARG A 77 12.95 -6.49 5.34
C ARG A 77 14.27 -6.66 4.60
N ILE A 78 14.90 -5.56 4.25
CA ILE A 78 16.22 -5.55 3.65
C ILE A 78 17.22 -5.27 4.74
N ARG A 79 18.03 -6.27 5.13
CA ARG A 79 19.14 -6.06 6.07
C ARG A 79 20.33 -5.51 5.30
N VAL A 80 20.77 -4.29 5.63
CA VAL A 80 21.87 -3.59 4.97
C VAL A 80 23.16 -3.63 5.76
N TYR A 81 23.07 -3.89 7.07
CA TYR A 81 24.21 -3.95 7.96
C TYR A 81 24.03 -4.98 9.07
N PHE A 82 25.09 -5.74 9.35
CA PHE A 82 25.10 -6.71 10.43
C PHE A 82 26.56 -7.01 10.84
N GLU A 83 27.06 -6.36 11.90
CA GLU A 83 28.43 -6.51 12.38
C GLU A 83 28.52 -6.33 13.90
N ASN A 84 29.63 -6.86 14.48
CA ASN A 84 29.97 -6.74 15.89
C ASN A 84 31.31 -6.02 16.14
N SER A 85 31.83 -5.30 15.13
CA SER A 85 33.09 -4.56 15.28
C SER A 85 32.98 -3.48 16.37
N GLN A 86 34.12 -3.05 16.94
CA GLN A 86 34.19 -2.04 18.01
C GLN A 86 33.43 -0.74 17.64
N ASN A 87 33.39 -0.38 16.34
CA ASN A 87 32.69 0.80 15.84
C ASN A 87 31.32 0.47 15.25
N ALA A 88 30.81 -0.77 15.41
CA ALA A 88 29.55 -1.20 14.81
C ALA A 88 28.35 -0.35 15.23
N ARG A 89 28.34 0.14 16.48
CA ARG A 89 27.30 1.04 16.97
C ARG A 89 27.22 2.34 16.16
N ASN A 90 28.35 3.02 16.00
CA ASN A 90 28.43 4.30 15.29
C ASN A 90 28.17 4.12 13.79
N LYS A 91 28.73 3.07 13.18
CA LYS A 91 28.49 2.72 11.78
C LYS A 91 27.00 2.43 11.50
N SER A 92 26.37 1.63 12.36
CA SER A 92 24.95 1.30 12.22
C SER A 92 24.05 2.54 12.30
N GLU A 93 24.43 3.49 13.19
CA GLU A 93 23.69 4.75 13.34
C GLU A 93 23.87 5.66 12.11
N ALA A 94 25.09 5.79 11.60
CA ALA A 94 25.37 6.57 10.40
C ALA A 94 24.64 6.01 9.17
N ILE A 95 24.64 4.68 9.00
CA ILE A 95 23.92 4.01 7.93
C ILE A 95 22.40 4.25 8.06
N ALA A 96 21.85 4.11 9.26
CA ALA A 96 20.43 4.33 9.49
C ALA A 96 20.00 5.76 9.15
N ARG A 97 20.78 6.77 9.57
CA ARG A 97 20.52 8.18 9.23
C ARG A 97 20.62 8.44 7.73
N SER A 98 21.64 7.91 7.06
CA SER A 98 21.85 8.06 5.62
C SER A 98 20.66 7.52 4.82
N ILE A 99 20.18 6.33 5.18
CA ILE A 99 19.05 5.70 4.49
C ILE A 99 17.74 6.45 4.78
N SER A 100 17.51 6.86 6.03
CA SER A 100 16.33 7.66 6.38
C SER A 100 16.27 8.98 5.63
N GLY A 101 17.41 9.63 5.40
CA GLY A 101 17.50 10.86 4.61
C GLY A 101 17.29 10.63 3.12
N ALA A 102 17.82 9.53 2.56
CA ALA A 102 17.73 9.23 1.14
C ALA A 102 16.35 8.66 0.73
N TYR A 103 15.67 7.98 1.64
CA TYR A 103 14.38 7.31 1.38
C TYR A 103 13.32 7.71 2.42
N PRO A 104 12.82 8.95 2.35
CA PRO A 104 11.77 9.42 3.28
C PRO A 104 10.51 8.57 3.11
N GLY A 105 9.91 8.15 4.23
CA GLY A 105 8.73 7.28 4.24
C GLY A 105 9.02 5.78 4.29
N VAL A 106 10.28 5.35 4.16
CA VAL A 106 10.67 3.95 4.37
C VAL A 106 11.11 3.77 5.83
N GLY A 107 10.57 2.76 6.51
CA GLY A 107 10.98 2.43 7.88
C GLY A 107 12.43 1.97 7.93
N VAL A 108 13.22 2.53 8.83
CA VAL A 108 14.61 2.11 9.08
C VAL A 108 14.72 1.67 10.54
N TYR A 109 15.14 0.45 10.76
CA TYR A 109 15.18 -0.20 12.06
C TYR A 109 16.61 -0.55 12.41
N ARG A 110 17.13 0.09 13.46
CA ARG A 110 18.42 -0.25 14.06
C ARG A 110 18.17 -1.05 15.34
N THR A 111 18.63 -2.30 15.36
CA THR A 111 18.51 -3.20 16.51
C THR A 111 19.86 -3.74 16.91
N PHE A 112 20.00 -4.06 18.21
CA PHE A 112 21.14 -4.79 18.72
C PHE A 112 20.72 -6.23 18.99
N GLU A 113 21.30 -7.16 18.26
CA GLU A 113 21.15 -8.60 18.46
C GLU A 113 22.51 -9.15 18.88
N SER A 114 22.71 -9.26 20.19
CA SER A 114 24.02 -9.58 20.78
C SER A 114 24.74 -10.70 20.03
N PRO A 115 26.02 -10.48 19.60
CA PRO A 115 26.83 -9.29 19.78
C PRO A 115 26.72 -8.26 18.64
N ASN A 116 25.81 -8.42 17.69
CA ASN A 116 25.78 -7.67 16.43
C ASN A 116 24.85 -6.46 16.49
N PHE A 117 25.23 -5.37 15.82
CA PHE A 117 24.33 -4.29 15.42
C PHE A 117 23.77 -4.58 14.04
N LYS A 118 22.44 -4.51 13.92
CA LYS A 118 21.69 -4.78 12.71
C LYS A 118 20.96 -3.51 12.25
N VAL A 119 21.01 -3.22 10.94
CA VAL A 119 20.13 -2.23 10.31
C VAL A 119 19.29 -2.93 9.25
N SER A 120 17.98 -2.87 9.44
CA SER A 120 16.97 -3.38 8.51
C SER A 120 16.11 -2.25 7.97
N VAL A 121 15.69 -2.35 6.71
CA VAL A 121 15.01 -1.29 5.96
C VAL A 121 13.74 -1.83 5.33
N GLY A 122 12.65 -1.07 5.49
CA GLY A 122 11.34 -1.32 4.91
C GLY A 122 10.52 -2.37 5.65
N ASP A 123 9.20 -2.28 5.46
CA ASP A 123 8.22 -3.27 5.89
C ASP A 123 7.44 -3.69 4.64
N PHE A 124 7.85 -4.80 4.02
CA PHE A 124 7.26 -5.29 2.77
C PHE A 124 6.45 -6.55 3.03
N ARG A 125 5.25 -6.62 2.46
CA ARG A 125 4.43 -7.83 2.57
C ARG A 125 4.93 -8.95 1.68
N THR A 126 5.51 -8.60 0.54
CA THR A 126 6.02 -9.56 -0.44
C THR A 126 7.50 -9.32 -0.74
N LYS A 127 8.21 -10.38 -1.12
CA LYS A 127 9.60 -10.29 -1.57
C LYS A 127 9.72 -9.44 -2.85
N ALA A 128 8.70 -9.46 -3.72
CA ALA A 128 8.68 -8.68 -4.95
C ALA A 128 8.67 -7.16 -4.68
N GLU A 129 7.92 -6.71 -3.66
CA GLU A 129 7.94 -5.31 -3.22
C GLU A 129 9.31 -4.90 -2.70
N ALA A 130 9.95 -5.77 -1.89
CA ALA A 130 11.27 -5.53 -1.35
C ALA A 130 12.34 -5.41 -2.44
N LEU A 131 12.22 -6.13 -3.56
CA LEU A 131 13.21 -6.15 -4.63
C LEU A 131 13.45 -4.77 -5.24
N LYS A 132 12.45 -3.91 -5.37
CA LYS A 132 12.62 -2.55 -5.93
C LYS A 132 13.63 -1.75 -5.11
N LEU A 133 13.42 -1.67 -3.81
CA LEU A 133 14.33 -0.95 -2.91
C LEU A 133 15.66 -1.69 -2.73
N TYR A 134 15.65 -3.02 -2.73
CA TYR A 134 16.85 -3.83 -2.64
C TYR A 134 17.84 -3.51 -3.75
N HIS A 135 17.41 -3.42 -5.01
CA HIS A 135 18.29 -3.08 -6.13
C HIS A 135 18.89 -1.69 -5.99
N ALA A 136 18.11 -0.71 -5.51
CA ALA A 136 18.61 0.63 -5.24
C ALA A 136 19.66 0.65 -4.11
N LEU A 137 19.43 -0.11 -3.03
CA LEU A 137 20.35 -0.18 -1.89
C LEU A 137 21.60 -1.01 -2.17
N LYS A 138 21.51 -2.02 -3.05
CA LYS A 138 22.59 -2.97 -3.32
C LYS A 138 23.85 -2.30 -3.89
N SER A 139 23.71 -1.20 -4.63
CA SER A 139 24.84 -0.42 -5.16
C SER A 139 25.66 0.23 -4.05
N SER A 140 25.00 0.76 -3.01
CA SER A 140 25.66 1.42 -1.89
C SER A 140 25.98 0.46 -0.73
N TYR A 141 25.22 -0.61 -0.59
CA TYR A 141 25.37 -1.63 0.45
C TYR A 141 25.46 -3.03 -0.15
N PRO A 142 26.65 -3.45 -0.63
CA PRO A 142 26.84 -4.74 -1.32
C PRO A 142 26.46 -5.97 -0.47
N THR A 143 26.52 -5.85 0.86
CA THR A 143 26.13 -6.90 1.81
C THR A 143 24.62 -6.99 2.06
N ALA A 144 23.81 -6.11 1.43
CA ALA A 144 22.38 -6.11 1.60
C ALA A 144 21.74 -7.44 1.17
N ILE A 145 20.81 -7.94 1.98
CA ILE A 145 20.03 -9.15 1.72
C ILE A 145 18.57 -8.95 2.14
N ILE A 146 17.65 -9.62 1.44
CA ILE A 146 16.24 -9.65 1.82
C ILE A 146 16.02 -10.82 2.78
N LEU A 147 15.45 -10.53 3.96
CA LEU A 147 15.12 -11.52 4.98
C LEU A 147 13.63 -11.52 5.29
N LYS A 148 13.11 -12.68 5.66
CA LYS A 148 11.76 -12.79 6.22
C LYS A 148 11.85 -12.42 7.70
N GLU A 149 11.14 -11.38 8.10
CA GLU A 149 11.08 -10.87 9.47
C GLU A 149 9.64 -10.51 9.84
N THR A 150 9.41 -10.29 11.11
CA THR A 150 8.17 -9.70 11.58
C THR A 150 8.17 -8.21 11.25
N ILE A 151 7.15 -7.76 10.54
CA ILE A 151 6.98 -6.38 10.10
C ILE A 151 5.84 -5.69 10.85
N ASN A 152 5.85 -4.36 10.83
CA ASN A 152 4.73 -3.57 11.32
C ASN A 152 3.64 -3.55 10.24
N SER A 153 2.40 -3.91 10.60
CA SER A 153 1.26 -3.72 9.71
C SER A 153 0.97 -2.22 9.61
N ARG A 154 1.12 -1.67 8.43
CA ARG A 154 0.60 -0.34 8.09
C ARG A 154 -0.73 -0.47 7.39
#